data_954f4d44a063a9a31a89f4631c3770d0
#
_entry.id   954f4d44a063a9a31a89f4631c3770d0
#
_cell.length_a   1.000
_cell.length_b   1.000
_cell.length_c   1.000
_cell.angle_alpha   90.00
_cell.angle_beta   90.00
_cell.angle_gamma   90.00
#
_symmetry.space_group_name_H-M   'P 1'
#
loop_
_entity.id
_entity.type
_entity.pdbx_description
1 polymer ?
#
loop_
_entity_poly.entity_id
_entity_poly.type
_entity_poly.pdbx_seq_one_letter_code
_entity_poly.pdbx_strand_id
1 'polypeptide(L)'
;MKIISYNISRFSQEKLDHILSNKADIYILPELASPQMVSLPEGYKMEWIGDVEFKGLGIVWRTEFKVEKPNWFKPIHQYFLPLLVKERLIMAAWPTTTEQNKPKRYPQIALEALIDYAPYIKAHSTVIIGDMNCYKGQSGETKKYSIQAIFDLMEEWGFKSAYHHKTGEELGKESMATYHHLFKEKSRFFLDYAFTNIPIKDFQLFEWDREISDHVGQLIEI
;
A
#
# COMPACT_ATOMS: atom_id res chain seq x y z
N MET A 1 -8.99 7.10 -12.72
CA MET A 1 -8.28 5.82 -12.52
C MET A 1 -8.60 5.34 -11.12
N LYS A 2 -9.05 4.09 -11.01
CA LYS A 2 -9.41 3.44 -9.74
C LYS A 2 -8.28 2.52 -9.29
N ILE A 3 -7.79 2.71 -8.08
CA ILE A 3 -6.72 1.90 -7.48
C ILE A 3 -7.27 1.29 -6.20
N ILE A 4 -7.16 -0.02 -6.06
CA ILE A 4 -7.47 -0.74 -4.82
C ILE A 4 -6.16 -1.15 -4.17
N SER A 5 -6.05 -0.96 -2.85
CA SER A 5 -5.03 -1.62 -2.04
C SER A 5 -5.71 -2.54 -1.03
N TYR A 6 -5.22 -3.78 -0.97
CA TYR A 6 -5.78 -4.79 -0.07
C TYR A 6 -4.69 -5.79 0.33
N ASN A 7 -4.25 -5.75 1.58
CA ASN A 7 -3.40 -6.81 2.11
C ASN A 7 -4.19 -8.11 2.13
N ILE A 8 -3.76 -9.10 1.33
CA ILE A 8 -4.53 -10.32 1.08
C ILE A 8 -4.45 -11.33 2.22
N SER A 9 -3.53 -11.16 3.15
CA SER A 9 -3.32 -12.01 4.34
C SER A 9 -3.52 -13.50 4.08
N ARG A 10 -2.43 -14.29 4.05
CA ARG A 10 -2.51 -15.73 3.74
C ARG A 10 -3.20 -15.99 2.40
N PHE A 11 -2.49 -15.72 1.33
CA PHE A 11 -2.99 -15.87 -0.04
C PHE A 11 -3.80 -17.14 -0.29
N SER A 12 -4.93 -16.99 -0.98
CA SER A 12 -5.59 -18.03 -1.75
C SER A 12 -6.09 -17.44 -3.07
N GLN A 13 -6.26 -18.28 -4.10
CA GLN A 13 -6.77 -17.83 -5.40
C GLN A 13 -8.18 -17.24 -5.28
N GLU A 14 -9.04 -17.82 -4.46
CA GLU A 14 -10.41 -17.36 -4.23
C GLU A 14 -10.46 -15.94 -3.67
N LYS A 15 -9.55 -15.60 -2.74
CA LYS A 15 -9.43 -14.23 -2.21
C LYS A 15 -9.00 -13.24 -3.29
N LEU A 16 -8.04 -13.61 -4.13
CA LEU A 16 -7.60 -12.78 -5.24
C LEU A 16 -8.75 -12.53 -6.22
N ASP A 17 -9.47 -13.59 -6.61
CA ASP A 17 -10.61 -13.50 -7.52
C ASP A 17 -11.70 -12.59 -6.96
N HIS A 18 -11.98 -12.71 -5.65
CA HIS A 18 -12.91 -11.82 -4.95
C HIS A 18 -12.45 -10.36 -5.01
N ILE A 19 -11.17 -10.08 -4.72
CA ILE A 19 -10.64 -8.71 -4.77
C ILE A 19 -10.69 -8.16 -6.20
N LEU A 20 -10.31 -8.94 -7.20
CA LEU A 20 -10.35 -8.53 -8.61
C LEU A 20 -11.78 -8.29 -9.13
N SER A 21 -12.79 -8.90 -8.52
CA SER A 21 -14.21 -8.68 -8.89
C SER A 21 -14.68 -7.23 -8.68
N ASN A 22 -13.97 -6.42 -7.88
CA ASN A 22 -14.24 -4.99 -7.66
C ASN A 22 -13.93 -4.10 -8.88
N LYS A 23 -13.39 -4.65 -9.97
CA LYS A 23 -13.20 -3.98 -11.27
C LYS A 23 -12.44 -2.64 -11.21
N ALA A 24 -11.35 -2.61 -10.43
CA ALA A 24 -10.42 -1.49 -10.47
C ALA A 24 -9.45 -1.59 -11.65
N ASP A 25 -8.73 -0.51 -11.90
CA ASP A 25 -7.71 -0.44 -12.94
C ASP A 25 -6.37 -1.04 -12.49
N ILE A 26 -6.05 -0.82 -11.19
CA ILE A 26 -4.81 -1.26 -10.55
C ILE A 26 -5.13 -1.80 -9.15
N TYR A 27 -4.43 -2.86 -8.77
CA TYR A 27 -4.53 -3.47 -7.45
C TYR A 27 -3.15 -3.54 -6.82
N ILE A 28 -3.01 -3.04 -5.61
CA ILE A 28 -1.82 -3.12 -4.76
C ILE A 28 -2.10 -4.18 -3.70
N LEU A 29 -1.34 -5.27 -3.74
CA LEU A 29 -1.64 -6.47 -2.98
C LEU A 29 -0.45 -6.87 -2.09
N PRO A 30 -0.31 -6.28 -0.89
CA PRO A 30 0.58 -6.81 0.12
C PRO A 30 0.21 -8.26 0.48
N GLU A 31 1.21 -9.05 0.78
CA GLU A 31 1.11 -10.48 1.10
C GLU A 31 0.64 -11.38 -0.06
N LEU A 32 0.66 -10.88 -1.30
CA LEU A 32 0.38 -11.70 -2.48
C LEU A 32 1.47 -12.76 -2.68
N ALA A 33 1.07 -13.95 -3.10
CA ALA A 33 2.00 -14.99 -3.53
C ALA A 33 2.68 -14.63 -4.86
N SER A 34 3.76 -15.32 -5.16
CA SER A 34 4.56 -15.13 -6.38
C SER A 34 3.77 -15.43 -7.65
N PRO A 35 4.23 -14.94 -8.82
CA PRO A 35 3.58 -15.21 -10.10
C PRO A 35 3.42 -16.69 -10.43
N GLN A 36 4.27 -17.56 -9.87
CA GLN A 36 4.20 -19.01 -10.07
C GLN A 36 3.01 -19.66 -9.34
N MET A 37 2.52 -18.99 -8.29
CA MET A 37 1.40 -19.46 -7.48
C MET A 37 0.06 -18.78 -7.82
N VAL A 38 0.10 -17.71 -8.59
CA VAL A 38 -1.06 -16.85 -8.90
C VAL A 38 -1.56 -17.14 -10.31
N SER A 39 -2.86 -17.37 -10.45
CA SER A 39 -3.55 -17.40 -11.75
C SER A 39 -4.32 -16.11 -11.96
N LEU A 40 -3.87 -15.28 -12.92
CA LEU A 40 -4.58 -14.06 -13.27
C LEU A 40 -5.62 -14.32 -14.36
N PRO A 41 -6.80 -13.69 -14.29
CA PRO A 41 -7.75 -13.70 -15.39
C PRO A 41 -7.16 -13.07 -16.66
N GLU A 42 -7.72 -13.42 -17.83
CA GLU A 42 -7.40 -12.73 -19.07
C GLU A 42 -7.60 -11.21 -18.94
N GLY A 43 -6.68 -10.43 -19.52
CA GLY A 43 -6.73 -8.98 -19.45
C GLY A 43 -6.02 -8.37 -18.22
N TYR A 44 -5.33 -9.19 -17.41
CA TYR A 44 -4.52 -8.70 -16.30
C TYR A 44 -3.04 -9.07 -16.45
N LYS A 45 -2.18 -8.24 -15.88
CA LYS A 45 -0.74 -8.47 -15.70
C LYS A 45 -0.34 -8.14 -14.28
N MET A 46 0.82 -8.63 -13.85
CA MET A 46 1.35 -8.30 -12.54
C MET A 46 2.86 -8.06 -12.57
N GLU A 47 3.31 -7.24 -11.64
CA GLU A 47 4.68 -7.15 -11.16
C GLU A 47 4.69 -7.54 -9.70
N TRP A 48 5.77 -8.18 -9.25
CA TRP A 48 5.85 -8.73 -7.91
C TRP A 48 7.28 -8.66 -7.37
N ILE A 49 7.40 -8.44 -6.06
CA ILE A 49 8.66 -8.56 -5.33
C ILE A 49 8.43 -9.31 -4.02
N GLY A 50 9.33 -10.21 -3.70
CA GLY A 50 9.28 -10.99 -2.46
C GLY A 50 10.50 -11.91 -2.31
N ASP A 51 10.75 -12.31 -1.07
CA ASP A 51 11.85 -13.24 -0.73
C ASP A 51 11.40 -14.70 -0.74
N VAL A 52 10.10 -14.93 -0.59
CA VAL A 52 9.50 -16.26 -0.49
C VAL A 52 8.26 -16.35 -1.38
N GLU A 53 8.05 -17.48 -2.03
CA GLU A 53 7.01 -17.65 -3.05
C GLU A 53 5.58 -17.40 -2.54
N PHE A 54 5.32 -17.67 -1.28
CA PHE A 54 3.97 -17.56 -0.71
C PHE A 54 3.63 -16.17 -0.17
N LYS A 55 4.57 -15.19 -0.21
CA LYS A 55 4.38 -13.88 0.40
C LYS A 55 5.29 -12.81 -0.19
N GLY A 56 4.70 -11.78 -0.75
CA GLY A 56 5.41 -10.64 -1.30
C GLY A 56 4.50 -9.43 -1.50
N LEU A 57 4.96 -8.45 -2.24
CA LEU A 57 4.17 -7.31 -2.66
C LEU A 57 3.91 -7.41 -4.16
N GLY A 58 2.64 -7.52 -4.53
CA GLY A 58 2.20 -7.53 -5.92
C GLY A 58 1.49 -6.25 -6.33
N ILE A 59 1.66 -5.88 -7.59
CA ILE A 59 0.80 -4.93 -8.28
C ILE A 59 0.18 -5.66 -9.46
N VAL A 60 -1.14 -5.69 -9.52
CA VAL A 60 -1.91 -6.27 -10.63
C VAL A 60 -2.61 -5.14 -11.35
N TRP A 61 -2.62 -5.16 -12.70
CA TRP A 61 -3.27 -4.12 -13.50
C TRP A 61 -3.90 -4.68 -14.76
N ARG A 62 -4.87 -3.94 -15.31
CA ARG A 62 -5.52 -4.28 -16.56
C ARG A 62 -4.59 -4.01 -17.74
N THR A 63 -4.51 -4.93 -18.68
CA THR A 63 -3.57 -4.88 -19.83
C THR A 63 -3.76 -3.70 -20.76
N GLU A 64 -4.90 -3.01 -20.70
CA GLU A 64 -5.16 -1.76 -21.43
C GLU A 64 -4.29 -0.59 -20.94
N PHE A 65 -3.70 -0.69 -19.75
CA PHE A 65 -2.75 0.30 -19.26
C PHE A 65 -1.33 -0.06 -19.67
N LYS A 66 -0.64 0.90 -20.31
CA LYS A 66 0.81 0.82 -20.46
C LYS A 66 1.44 1.07 -19.11
N VAL A 67 2.13 0.08 -18.58
CA VAL A 67 2.79 0.11 -17.28
C VAL A 67 4.25 -0.22 -17.46
N GLU A 68 5.12 0.57 -16.85
CA GLU A 68 6.57 0.40 -16.93
C GLU A 68 7.18 0.38 -15.52
N LYS A 69 8.05 -0.58 -15.26
CA LYS A 69 8.91 -0.54 -14.07
C LYS A 69 10.07 0.41 -14.36
N PRO A 70 10.23 1.47 -13.58
CA PRO A 70 11.26 2.46 -13.87
C PRO A 70 12.67 1.88 -13.63
N ASN A 71 13.63 2.35 -14.44
CA ASN A 71 15.02 1.91 -14.35
C ASN A 71 15.76 2.39 -13.08
N TRP A 72 15.18 3.36 -12.36
CA TRP A 72 15.67 3.83 -11.07
C TRP A 72 15.12 3.06 -9.87
N PHE A 73 14.36 1.99 -10.09
CA PHE A 73 13.93 1.09 -9.01
C PHE A 73 15.14 0.56 -8.22
N LYS A 74 15.04 0.63 -6.90
CA LYS A 74 16.11 0.24 -5.96
C LYS A 74 15.70 -1.01 -5.17
N PRO A 75 16.24 -2.19 -5.48
CA PRO A 75 15.89 -3.42 -4.76
C PRO A 75 16.20 -3.39 -3.26
N ILE A 76 17.11 -2.48 -2.81
CA ILE A 76 17.42 -2.31 -1.39
C ILE A 76 16.22 -1.83 -0.56
N HIS A 77 15.27 -1.12 -1.19
CA HIS A 77 14.00 -0.78 -0.59
C HIS A 77 12.95 -1.83 -0.93
N GLN A 78 13.24 -3.03 -0.46
CA GLN A 78 12.35 -4.16 -0.62
C GLN A 78 10.94 -3.83 -0.13
N TYR A 79 9.94 -4.25 -0.91
CA TYR A 79 8.52 -3.95 -0.68
C TYR A 79 8.12 -2.47 -0.82
N PHE A 80 8.90 -1.70 -1.57
CA PHE A 80 8.50 -0.45 -2.20
C PHE A 80 8.61 -0.63 -3.71
N LEU A 81 7.49 -0.85 -4.38
CA LEU A 81 7.46 -1.18 -5.80
C LEU A 81 6.87 -0.01 -6.61
N PRO A 82 7.72 0.78 -7.30
CA PRO A 82 7.26 1.84 -8.18
C PRO A 82 6.87 1.29 -9.55
N LEU A 83 5.75 1.75 -10.09
CA LEU A 83 5.36 1.57 -11.48
C LEU A 83 4.93 2.90 -12.09
N LEU A 84 5.32 3.15 -13.32
CA LEU A 84 4.85 4.27 -14.13
C LEU A 84 3.66 3.81 -14.95
N VAL A 85 2.51 4.46 -14.74
CA VAL A 85 1.27 4.22 -15.46
C VAL A 85 0.90 5.49 -16.21
N LYS A 86 1.12 5.51 -17.52
CA LYS A 86 1.16 6.75 -18.31
C LYS A 86 2.27 7.66 -17.74
N GLU A 87 1.90 8.84 -17.22
CA GLU A 87 2.86 9.78 -16.62
C GLU A 87 2.75 9.84 -15.08
N ARG A 88 2.00 8.91 -14.49
CA ARG A 88 1.77 8.86 -13.04
C ARG A 88 2.64 7.81 -12.39
N LEU A 89 3.20 8.13 -11.25
CA LEU A 89 3.91 7.18 -10.42
C LEU A 89 2.94 6.52 -9.43
N ILE A 90 2.82 5.21 -9.52
CA ILE A 90 2.12 4.40 -8.51
C ILE A 90 3.19 3.68 -7.70
N MET A 91 3.30 4.03 -6.43
CA MET A 91 4.24 3.43 -5.49
C MET A 91 3.46 2.52 -4.54
N ALA A 92 3.55 1.22 -4.75
CA ALA A 92 3.06 0.25 -3.78
C ALA A 92 4.00 0.21 -2.58
N ALA A 93 3.46 0.23 -1.37
CA ALA A 93 4.23 0.26 -0.14
C ALA A 93 3.76 -0.84 0.83
N TRP A 94 4.72 -1.63 1.30
CA TRP A 94 4.52 -2.62 2.35
C TRP A 94 5.79 -2.75 3.18
N PRO A 95 6.16 -1.72 3.97
CA PRO A 95 7.35 -1.77 4.82
C PRO A 95 7.23 -2.95 5.78
N THR A 96 8.08 -3.94 5.59
CA THR A 96 8.15 -5.12 6.44
C THR A 96 9.60 -5.46 6.77
N THR A 97 9.79 -6.18 7.86
CA THR A 97 11.13 -6.57 8.32
C THR A 97 11.64 -7.75 7.51
N THR A 98 12.84 -7.61 6.96
CA THR A 98 13.58 -8.67 6.26
C THR A 98 14.91 -8.91 6.95
N GLU A 99 15.62 -9.97 6.59
CA GLU A 99 16.98 -10.20 7.11
C GLU A 99 17.94 -9.03 6.77
N GLN A 100 17.72 -8.37 5.65
CA GLN A 100 18.59 -7.27 5.17
C GLN A 100 18.37 -5.96 5.93
N ASN A 101 17.17 -5.71 6.44
CA ASN A 101 16.83 -4.45 7.09
C ASN A 101 16.69 -4.52 8.60
N LYS A 102 16.84 -5.70 9.22
CA LYS A 102 16.92 -5.83 10.69
C LYS A 102 18.11 -5.05 11.25
N PRO A 103 17.99 -4.37 12.39
CA PRO A 103 16.84 -4.35 13.33
C PRO A 103 15.85 -3.19 13.12
N LYS A 104 15.78 -2.61 11.91
CA LYS A 104 14.91 -1.45 11.64
C LYS A 104 13.44 -1.80 11.86
N ARG A 105 12.67 -0.80 12.29
CA ARG A 105 11.21 -0.89 12.45
C ARG A 105 10.50 -0.36 11.21
N TYR A 106 9.22 -0.70 11.04
CA TYR A 106 8.42 -0.35 9.87
C TYR A 106 8.43 1.15 9.53
N PRO A 107 8.22 2.09 10.49
CA PRO A 107 8.29 3.52 10.16
C PRO A 107 9.67 3.97 9.69
N GLN A 108 10.75 3.38 10.21
CA GLN A 108 12.12 3.67 9.76
C GLN A 108 12.33 3.16 8.33
N ILE A 109 11.90 1.93 8.03
CA ILE A 109 11.98 1.33 6.70
C ILE A 109 11.23 2.19 5.69
N ALA A 110 10.00 2.60 6.05
CA ALA A 110 9.17 3.46 5.21
C ALA A 110 9.82 4.82 4.95
N LEU A 111 10.26 5.53 5.99
CA LEU A 111 10.87 6.86 5.86
C LEU A 111 12.15 6.84 5.03
N GLU A 112 13.03 5.87 5.27
CA GLU A 112 14.27 5.74 4.49
C GLU A 112 13.99 5.49 3.01
N ALA A 113 13.01 4.63 2.69
CA ALA A 113 12.60 4.39 1.30
C ALA A 113 11.99 5.64 0.65
N LEU A 114 11.07 6.31 1.34
CA LEU A 114 10.42 7.52 0.84
C LEU A 114 11.45 8.63 0.58
N ILE A 115 12.37 8.87 1.50
CA ILE A 115 13.44 9.88 1.35
C ILE A 115 14.35 9.54 0.16
N ASP A 116 14.72 8.27 0.00
CA ASP A 116 15.60 7.84 -1.09
C ASP A 116 14.90 7.89 -2.46
N TYR A 117 13.60 7.73 -2.49
CA TYR A 117 12.77 7.90 -3.68
C TYR A 117 12.23 9.32 -3.88
N ALA A 118 12.50 10.26 -2.96
CA ALA A 118 11.97 11.63 -3.00
C ALA A 118 12.14 12.35 -4.34
N PRO A 119 13.32 12.27 -5.03
CA PRO A 119 13.49 12.93 -6.33
C PRO A 119 12.46 12.48 -7.37
N TYR A 120 12.09 11.21 -7.35
CA TYR A 120 11.13 10.63 -8.29
C TYR A 120 9.68 10.87 -7.85
N ILE A 121 9.40 10.70 -6.56
CA ILE A 121 8.07 10.95 -5.98
C ILE A 121 7.63 12.39 -6.22
N LYS A 122 8.54 13.36 -6.01
CA LYS A 122 8.24 14.80 -6.16
C LYS A 122 8.20 15.25 -7.62
N ALA A 123 8.85 14.52 -8.53
CA ALA A 123 8.86 14.84 -9.96
C ALA A 123 7.61 14.37 -10.72
N HIS A 124 6.78 13.53 -10.10
CA HIS A 124 5.62 12.95 -10.76
C HIS A 124 4.30 13.29 -10.04
N SER A 125 3.21 13.16 -10.78
CA SER A 125 1.88 12.97 -10.21
C SER A 125 1.83 11.59 -9.58
N THR A 126 1.81 11.50 -8.25
CA THR A 126 2.11 10.26 -7.51
C THR A 126 0.99 9.81 -6.59
N VAL A 127 0.78 8.51 -6.53
CA VAL A 127 0.03 7.81 -5.46
C VAL A 127 0.98 6.86 -4.75
N ILE A 128 1.08 6.97 -3.44
CA ILE A 128 1.79 6.03 -2.55
C ILE A 128 0.72 5.33 -1.74
N ILE A 129 0.58 4.02 -1.88
CA ILE A 129 -0.55 3.30 -1.29
C ILE A 129 -0.15 1.89 -0.85
N GLY A 130 -0.68 1.44 0.28
CA GLY A 130 -0.46 0.11 0.80
C GLY A 130 -0.58 0.01 2.31
N ASP A 131 -0.15 -1.11 2.84
CA ASP A 131 -0.08 -1.38 4.28
C ASP A 131 1.25 -0.86 4.82
N MET A 132 1.20 0.22 5.59
CA MET A 132 2.39 0.85 6.17
C MET A 132 2.87 0.15 7.45
N ASN A 133 2.15 -0.84 7.96
CA ASN A 133 2.49 -1.58 9.17
C ASN A 133 2.75 -0.70 10.40
N CYS A 134 2.26 0.52 10.40
CA CYS A 134 2.44 1.45 11.52
C CYS A 134 1.23 2.34 11.75
N TYR A 135 0.98 2.65 13.03
CA TYR A 135 -0.11 3.51 13.48
C TYR A 135 0.37 4.43 14.61
N LYS A 136 -0.37 5.49 14.89
CA LYS A 136 -0.01 6.46 15.93
C LYS A 136 -0.12 5.85 17.33
N GLY A 137 0.94 5.94 18.11
CA GLY A 137 1.03 5.34 19.45
C GLY A 137 1.52 3.88 19.44
N GLN A 138 2.05 3.41 18.30
CA GLN A 138 2.64 2.07 18.22
C GLN A 138 3.83 1.93 19.15
N SER A 139 3.91 0.81 19.86
CA SER A 139 5.03 0.54 20.78
C SER A 139 6.38 0.66 20.06
N GLY A 140 7.27 1.46 20.65
CA GLY A 140 8.62 1.70 20.15
C GLY A 140 8.72 2.69 18.99
N GLU A 141 7.66 3.41 18.64
CA GLU A 141 7.81 4.58 17.79
C GLU A 141 8.66 5.67 18.50
N THR A 142 9.34 6.48 17.71
CA THR A 142 10.12 7.62 18.17
C THR A 142 9.68 8.86 17.42
N LYS A 143 10.04 10.06 17.91
CA LYS A 143 9.74 11.30 17.18
C LYS A 143 10.28 11.27 15.74
N LYS A 144 11.41 10.60 15.51
CA LYS A 144 12.06 10.50 14.19
C LYS A 144 11.42 9.41 13.32
N TYR A 145 11.02 8.30 13.92
CA TYR A 145 10.52 7.12 13.22
C TYR A 145 9.15 6.75 13.76
N SER A 146 8.11 7.33 13.16
CA SER A 146 6.70 7.14 13.51
C SER A 146 5.84 7.36 12.28
N ILE A 147 4.58 6.94 12.35
CA ILE A 147 3.60 7.30 11.31
C ILE A 147 3.40 8.82 11.23
N GLN A 148 3.51 9.54 12.35
CA GLN A 148 3.45 11.01 12.35
C GLN A 148 4.57 11.61 11.49
N ALA A 149 5.80 11.11 11.59
CA ALA A 149 6.91 11.59 10.78
C ALA A 149 6.71 11.31 9.28
N ILE A 150 6.02 10.20 8.92
CA ILE A 150 5.61 9.94 7.54
C ILE A 150 4.58 10.98 7.09
N PHE A 151 3.57 11.28 7.91
CA PHE A 151 2.56 12.30 7.61
C PHE A 151 3.19 13.68 7.42
N ASP A 152 4.06 14.09 8.33
CA ASP A 152 4.77 15.37 8.27
C ASP A 152 5.58 15.50 6.97
N LEU A 153 6.26 14.41 6.57
CA LEU A 153 7.01 14.35 5.31
C LEU A 153 6.09 14.45 4.08
N MET A 154 4.97 13.73 4.09
CA MET A 154 3.99 13.77 3.00
C MET A 154 3.38 15.15 2.86
N GLU A 155 3.01 15.80 3.96
CA GLU A 155 2.48 17.16 3.98
C GLU A 155 3.51 18.18 3.45
N GLU A 156 4.76 18.09 3.89
CA GLU A 156 5.88 18.91 3.37
C GLU A 156 6.00 18.79 1.84
N TRP A 157 5.75 17.61 1.28
CA TRP A 157 5.81 17.37 -0.16
C TRP A 157 4.50 17.68 -0.90
N GLY A 158 3.48 18.19 -0.20
CA GLY A 158 2.19 18.54 -0.78
C GLY A 158 1.26 17.35 -1.03
N PHE A 159 1.52 16.23 -0.38
CA PHE A 159 0.65 15.05 -0.45
C PHE A 159 -0.46 15.12 0.60
N LYS A 160 -1.58 14.51 0.28
CA LYS A 160 -2.71 14.32 1.20
C LYS A 160 -2.92 12.84 1.46
N SER A 161 -3.21 12.47 2.71
CA SER A 161 -3.78 11.17 3.03
C SER A 161 -5.24 11.14 2.59
N ALA A 162 -5.59 10.18 1.76
CA ALA A 162 -6.92 10.14 1.13
C ALA A 162 -8.05 9.98 2.15
N TYR A 163 -7.88 9.10 3.14
CA TYR A 163 -8.84 8.91 4.22
C TYR A 163 -9.06 10.22 5.01
N HIS A 164 -7.97 10.80 5.53
CA HIS A 164 -8.04 12.00 6.38
C HIS A 164 -8.55 13.22 5.61
N HIS A 165 -8.21 13.32 4.31
CA HIS A 165 -8.75 14.37 3.45
C HIS A 165 -10.27 14.24 3.25
N LYS A 166 -10.79 13.01 3.10
CA LYS A 166 -12.22 12.76 2.91
C LYS A 166 -13.02 12.93 4.19
N THR A 167 -12.52 12.43 5.31
CA THR A 167 -13.26 12.38 6.59
C THR A 167 -13.07 13.62 7.43
N GLY A 168 -11.94 14.33 7.29
CA GLY A 168 -11.53 15.42 8.18
C GLY A 168 -11.03 14.93 9.55
N GLU A 169 -10.91 13.62 9.75
CA GLU A 169 -10.41 13.04 11.00
C GLU A 169 -8.89 13.25 11.14
N GLU A 170 -8.45 13.37 12.38
CA GLU A 170 -7.02 13.52 12.69
C GLU A 170 -6.32 12.15 12.77
N LEU A 171 -5.03 12.11 12.43
CA LEU A 171 -4.20 10.94 12.60
C LEU A 171 -4.20 10.43 14.05
N GLY A 172 -4.55 9.16 14.25
CA GLY A 172 -4.69 8.50 15.55
C GLY A 172 -6.06 8.69 16.19
N LYS A 173 -7.01 9.30 15.47
CA LYS A 173 -8.42 9.44 15.90
C LYS A 173 -9.38 8.90 14.84
N GLU A 174 -8.91 8.00 14.00
CA GLU A 174 -9.70 7.37 12.94
C GLU A 174 -10.86 6.58 13.54
N SER A 175 -12.07 6.89 13.10
CA SER A 175 -13.30 6.17 13.50
C SER A 175 -13.37 4.76 12.91
N MET A 176 -12.74 4.58 11.75
CA MET A 176 -12.61 3.30 11.07
C MET A 176 -11.27 2.64 11.38
N ALA A 177 -11.18 1.34 11.14
CA ALA A 177 -9.93 0.59 11.21
C ALA A 177 -9.66 -0.06 9.87
N THR A 178 -8.39 -0.27 9.54
CA THR A 178 -7.99 -1.01 8.33
C THR A 178 -7.37 -2.37 8.64
N TYR A 179 -7.13 -2.67 9.93
CA TYR A 179 -6.54 -3.93 10.37
C TYR A 179 -7.20 -4.45 11.65
N HIS A 180 -7.53 -5.73 11.64
CA HIS A 180 -8.16 -6.48 12.74
C HIS A 180 -7.21 -7.56 13.27
N HIS A 181 -6.37 -7.21 14.24
CA HIS A 181 -5.32 -8.08 14.75
C HIS A 181 -5.85 -9.46 15.18
N LEU A 182 -5.28 -10.51 14.59
CA LEU A 182 -5.71 -11.89 14.77
C LEU A 182 -7.21 -12.10 14.47
N PHE A 183 -7.75 -11.37 13.48
CA PHE A 183 -9.17 -11.43 13.09
C PHE A 183 -10.13 -11.11 14.23
N LYS A 184 -9.75 -10.19 15.15
CA LYS A 184 -10.56 -9.79 16.32
C LYS A 184 -11.16 -8.41 16.11
N GLU A 185 -12.49 -8.29 16.17
CA GLU A 185 -13.22 -7.02 16.04
C GLU A 185 -12.77 -5.93 17.02
N LYS A 186 -12.38 -6.33 18.24
CA LYS A 186 -11.99 -5.39 19.32
C LYS A 186 -10.52 -4.98 19.27
N SER A 187 -9.67 -5.70 18.53
CA SER A 187 -8.23 -5.41 18.42
C SER A 187 -7.94 -4.87 17.02
N ARG A 188 -8.21 -3.58 16.83
CA ARG A 188 -8.21 -2.95 15.51
C ARG A 188 -7.32 -1.71 15.46
N PHE A 189 -6.68 -1.50 14.32
CA PHE A 189 -5.74 -0.42 14.08
C PHE A 189 -5.93 0.16 12.67
N PHE A 190 -5.39 1.35 12.43
CA PHE A 190 -5.34 1.94 11.11
C PHE A 190 -3.91 1.82 10.57
N LEU A 191 -3.65 0.93 9.60
CA LEU A 191 -2.33 0.61 9.07
C LEU A 191 -2.19 0.88 7.57
N ASP A 192 -3.31 0.90 6.85
CA ASP A 192 -3.33 1.03 5.40
C ASP A 192 -3.60 2.48 5.02
N TYR A 193 -2.68 3.07 4.26
CA TYR A 193 -2.75 4.48 3.88
C TYR A 193 -2.63 4.65 2.37
N ALA A 194 -3.27 5.70 1.87
CA ALA A 194 -3.11 6.20 0.51
C ALA A 194 -2.74 7.68 0.57
N PHE A 195 -1.53 8.01 0.11
CA PHE A 195 -1.04 9.38 -0.01
C PHE A 195 -0.95 9.78 -1.47
N THR A 196 -1.37 10.99 -1.81
CA THR A 196 -1.28 11.47 -3.19
C THR A 196 -1.16 12.99 -3.28
N ASN A 197 -0.44 13.46 -4.30
CA ASN A 197 -0.40 14.86 -4.73
C ASN A 197 -1.37 15.13 -5.92
N ILE A 198 -2.19 14.13 -6.28
CA ILE A 198 -3.21 14.21 -7.33
C ILE A 198 -4.55 14.58 -6.70
N PRO A 199 -5.42 15.36 -7.36
CA PRO A 199 -6.78 15.57 -6.89
C PRO A 199 -7.53 14.25 -6.71
N ILE A 200 -8.06 14.03 -5.51
CA ILE A 200 -8.82 12.83 -5.16
C ILE A 200 -10.27 13.05 -5.59
N LYS A 201 -10.79 12.18 -6.46
CA LYS A 201 -12.20 12.19 -6.86
C LYS A 201 -13.06 11.46 -5.86
N ASP A 202 -12.59 10.31 -5.40
CA ASP A 202 -13.26 9.54 -4.35
C ASP A 202 -12.26 8.67 -3.58
N PHE A 203 -12.64 8.29 -2.37
CA PHE A 203 -11.92 7.35 -1.53
C PHE A 203 -12.94 6.53 -0.71
N GLN A 204 -12.73 5.24 -0.57
CA GLN A 204 -13.59 4.36 0.19
C GLN A 204 -12.76 3.32 0.94
N LEU A 205 -13.16 3.00 2.16
CA LEU A 205 -12.78 1.74 2.81
C LEU A 205 -13.90 0.73 2.54
N PHE A 206 -13.53 -0.52 2.26
CA PHE A 206 -14.50 -1.60 2.13
C PHE A 206 -15.05 -2.00 3.51
N GLU A 207 -16.11 -2.76 3.53
CA GLU A 207 -16.50 -3.46 4.74
C GLU A 207 -15.48 -4.55 5.06
N TRP A 208 -15.20 -4.74 6.35
CA TRP A 208 -14.28 -5.80 6.75
C TRP A 208 -14.92 -7.17 6.52
N ASP A 209 -14.29 -7.95 5.68
CA ASP A 209 -14.65 -9.35 5.44
C ASP A 209 -13.57 -10.27 6.03
N ARG A 210 -13.91 -10.91 7.13
CA ARG A 210 -13.03 -11.84 7.86
C ARG A 210 -12.58 -13.03 7.01
N GLU A 211 -13.39 -13.47 6.04
CA GLU A 211 -13.05 -14.59 5.17
C GLU A 211 -12.01 -14.19 4.12
N ILE A 212 -11.91 -12.90 3.82
CA ILE A 212 -10.94 -12.38 2.86
C ILE A 212 -9.62 -12.01 3.54
N SER A 213 -9.66 -11.21 4.62
CA SER A 213 -8.42 -10.74 5.25
C SER A 213 -8.66 -10.26 6.68
N ASP A 214 -7.58 -10.16 7.46
CA ASP A 214 -7.54 -9.36 8.69
C ASP A 214 -7.35 -7.86 8.40
N HIS A 215 -7.14 -7.48 7.13
CA HIS A 215 -7.15 -6.10 6.68
C HIS A 215 -8.47 -5.71 6.00
N VAL A 216 -8.67 -4.40 5.86
CA VAL A 216 -9.76 -3.78 5.12
C VAL A 216 -9.19 -3.18 3.84
N GLY A 217 -9.78 -3.49 2.71
CA GLY A 217 -9.39 -2.89 1.43
C GLY A 217 -9.73 -1.42 1.36
N GLN A 218 -8.92 -0.66 0.63
CA GLN A 218 -9.15 0.74 0.34
C GLN A 218 -9.17 0.99 -1.17
N LEU A 219 -10.09 1.83 -1.63
CA LEU A 219 -10.20 2.27 -3.01
C LEU A 219 -9.96 3.77 -3.09
N ILE A 220 -9.07 4.20 -3.96
CA ILE A 220 -8.90 5.61 -4.33
C ILE A 220 -9.21 5.80 -5.81
N GLU A 221 -9.97 6.84 -6.13
CA GLU A 221 -10.19 7.31 -7.51
C GLU A 221 -9.52 8.66 -7.72
N ILE A 222 -8.66 8.75 -8.76
CA ILE A 222 -7.89 9.93 -9.15
C ILE A 222 -8.08 10.29 -10.61
#